data_468581ca160e76accd1b0a7910761ec0
#
_entry.id   468581ca160e76accd1b0a7910761ec0
#
_cell.length_a   1.000
_cell.length_b   1.000
_cell.length_c   1.000
_cell.angle_alpha   90.00
_cell.angle_beta   90.00
_cell.angle_gamma   90.00
#
_symmetry.space_group_name_H-M   'P 1'
#
loop_
_entity.id
_entity.type
_entity.pdbx_description
1 polymer ?
#
loop_
_entity_poly.entity_id
_entity_poly.type
_entity_poly.pdbx_seq_one_letter_code
_entity_poly.pdbx_strand_id
1 'polypeptide(L)'
;MGYILYTIYSKYTGVIIMPVISRFSGIIIKMYLRQSEHNPPHIHAICGEYAGIFSIADGEMFEGDIPSKEQRLIQKFIDRYRSSLYHMWETQSFHTLPFEKEV
;
A
#
# COMPACT_ATOMS: atom_id res chain seq x y z
N MET A 1 2.92 -15.74 -10.93
CA MET A 1 2.31 -15.41 -9.74
C MET A 1 3.07 -14.34 -9.11
N GLY A 2 2.62 -13.42 -8.58
CA GLY A 2 3.40 -12.36 -8.13
C GLY A 2 2.94 -11.66 -6.89
N TYR A 3 1.89 -12.09 -6.28
CA TYR A 3 1.41 -11.39 -5.13
C TYR A 3 0.61 -12.29 -4.22
N ILE A 4 0.46 -11.83 -2.98
CA ILE A 4 -0.31 -12.49 -1.95
C ILE A 4 -1.55 -11.65 -1.71
N LEU A 5 -2.69 -12.29 -1.62
CA LEU A 5 -3.96 -11.60 -1.40
C LEU A 5 -4.35 -11.69 0.06
N TYR A 6 -4.75 -10.57 0.63
CA TYR A 6 -5.44 -10.53 1.89
C TYR A 6 -6.92 -10.35 1.62
N THR A 7 -7.74 -11.11 2.33
CA THR A 7 -9.19 -11.05 2.15
C THR A 7 -9.81 -10.52 3.43
N ILE A 8 -10.63 -9.49 3.28
CA ILE A 8 -11.30 -8.84 4.40
C ILE A 8 -12.78 -8.80 4.12
N TYR A 9 -13.58 -9.12 5.12
CA TYR A 9 -15.03 -9.07 5.00
C TYR A 9 -15.54 -7.68 5.36
N SER A 10 -16.39 -7.15 4.50
CA SER A 10 -17.07 -5.89 4.74
C SER A 10 -18.54 -6.17 5.01
N LYS A 11 -19.10 -5.50 6.00
CA LYS A 11 -20.51 -5.71 6.30
C LYS A 11 -21.43 -5.13 5.23
N TYR A 12 -20.88 -4.31 4.34
CA TYR A 12 -21.69 -3.71 3.28
C TYR A 12 -21.52 -4.41 1.93
N THR A 13 -20.31 -4.81 1.60
CA THR A 13 -20.01 -5.31 0.27
C THR A 13 -19.55 -6.75 0.25
N GLY A 14 -19.42 -7.39 1.42
CA GLY A 14 -18.94 -8.76 1.48
C GLY A 14 -17.43 -8.82 1.61
N VAL A 15 -16.76 -9.33 0.58
CA VAL A 15 -15.32 -9.54 0.61
C VAL A 15 -14.58 -8.40 -0.08
N ILE A 16 -13.60 -7.85 0.62
CA ILE A 16 -12.70 -6.84 0.05
C ILE A 16 -11.35 -7.50 -0.14
N ILE A 17 -10.78 -7.40 -1.33
CA ILE A 17 -9.50 -8.00 -1.66
C ILE A 17 -8.44 -6.92 -1.73
N MET A 18 -7.34 -7.13 -1.00
CA MET A 18 -6.22 -6.19 -0.96
C MET A 18 -4.94 -6.95 -1.29
N PRO A 19 -4.45 -6.84 -2.52
CA PRO A 19 -3.18 -7.47 -2.86
C PRO A 19 -2.04 -6.90 -2.04
N VAL A 20 -1.14 -7.78 -1.60
CA VAL A 20 0.08 -7.36 -0.93
C VAL A 20 1.10 -7.00 -2.00
N ILE A 21 1.54 -5.75 -1.97
CA ILE A 21 2.45 -5.22 -2.99
C ILE A 21 3.91 -5.39 -2.56
N SER A 22 4.19 -5.26 -1.25
CA SER A 22 5.57 -5.38 -0.78
C SER A 22 5.61 -5.66 0.70
N ARG A 23 6.74 -6.22 1.15
CA ARG A 23 7.03 -6.43 2.56
C ARG A 23 8.48 -6.06 2.80
N PHE A 24 8.71 -5.19 3.76
CA PHE A 24 10.08 -4.80 4.12
C PHE A 24 10.10 -4.22 5.53
N SER A 25 11.12 -4.56 6.29
CA SER A 25 11.35 -3.98 7.62
C SER A 25 10.13 -4.02 8.54
N GLY A 26 9.38 -5.13 8.49
CA GLY A 26 8.18 -5.27 9.30
C GLY A 26 6.98 -4.52 8.78
N ILE A 27 7.08 -3.92 7.60
CA ILE A 27 6.01 -3.16 6.99
C ILE A 27 5.39 -3.97 5.86
N ILE A 28 4.07 -3.96 5.78
CA ILE A 28 3.34 -4.61 4.70
C ILE A 28 2.63 -3.52 3.92
N ILE A 29 2.86 -3.49 2.61
CA ILE A 29 2.21 -2.53 1.71
C ILE A 29 1.13 -3.25 0.92
N LYS A 30 -0.06 -2.69 0.91
CA LYS A 30 -1.21 -3.25 0.22
C LYS A 30 -1.90 -2.17 -0.60
N MET A 31 -2.64 -2.61 -1.61
CA MET A 31 -3.43 -1.70 -2.43
C MET A 31 -4.80 -2.34 -2.63
N TYR A 32 -5.86 -1.56 -2.44
CA TYR A 32 -7.21 -2.06 -2.66
C TYR A 32 -7.47 -2.32 -4.13
N LEU A 33 -8.28 -3.32 -4.40
CA LEU A 33 -8.95 -3.38 -5.69
C LEU A 33 -9.88 -2.20 -5.72
N ARG A 34 -9.64 -1.31 -6.66
CA ARG A 34 -10.36 -0.06 -6.73
C ARG A 34 -11.82 -0.30 -7.08
N GLN A 35 -12.69 0.39 -6.41
CA GLN A 35 -14.11 0.37 -6.72
C GLN A 35 -14.51 1.80 -7.02
N SER A 36 -15.61 2.28 -6.53
CA SER A 36 -16.00 3.66 -6.78
C SER A 36 -15.32 4.57 -5.75
N GLU A 37 -14.01 4.63 -5.83
CA GLU A 37 -13.20 5.38 -4.89
C GLU A 37 -13.10 6.83 -5.32
N HIS A 38 -13.27 7.73 -4.39
CA HIS A 38 -13.10 9.15 -4.66
C HIS A 38 -11.83 9.71 -4.07
N ASN A 39 -11.11 8.91 -3.31
CA ASN A 39 -9.84 9.33 -2.73
C ASN A 39 -8.75 9.34 -3.80
N PRO A 40 -7.72 10.15 -3.61
CA PRO A 40 -6.59 10.11 -4.55
C PRO A 40 -5.92 8.73 -4.53
N PRO A 41 -5.17 8.40 -5.57
CA PRO A 41 -4.45 7.13 -5.59
C PRO A 41 -3.60 6.97 -4.35
N HIS A 42 -3.71 5.81 -3.71
CA HIS A 42 -3.07 5.61 -2.41
C HIS A 42 -2.72 4.16 -2.17
N ILE A 43 -1.86 3.94 -1.17
CA ILE A 43 -1.54 2.61 -0.69
C ILE A 43 -1.84 2.54 0.80
N HIS A 44 -1.99 1.32 1.29
CA HIS A 44 -2.17 1.05 2.70
C HIS A 44 -0.90 0.43 3.24
N ALA A 45 -0.50 0.82 4.45
CA ALA A 45 0.66 0.26 5.11
C ALA A 45 0.28 -0.24 6.49
N ILE A 46 0.84 -1.37 6.86
CA ILE A 46 0.64 -1.95 8.18
C ILE A 46 2.02 -2.24 8.77
N CYS A 47 2.23 -1.84 10.01
CA CYS A 47 3.48 -2.08 10.73
C CYS A 47 3.12 -2.46 12.15
N GLY A 48 3.09 -3.78 12.43
CA GLY A 48 2.64 -4.25 13.71
C GLY A 48 1.19 -3.86 13.97
N GLU A 49 0.96 -3.12 15.02
CA GLU A 49 -0.40 -2.67 15.35
C GLU A 49 -0.72 -1.29 14.76
N TYR A 50 0.22 -0.72 14.02
CA TYR A 50 0.02 0.59 13.40
C TYR A 50 -0.39 0.43 11.95
N ALA A 51 -1.18 1.38 11.46
CA ALA A 51 -1.63 1.35 10.07
C ALA A 51 -1.74 2.77 9.55
N GLY A 52 -1.65 2.91 8.22
CA GLY A 52 -1.77 4.23 7.63
C GLY A 52 -2.07 4.14 6.15
N ILE A 53 -2.56 5.26 5.62
CA ILE A 53 -2.88 5.41 4.20
C ILE A 53 -2.00 6.53 3.67
N PHE A 54 -1.31 6.24 2.57
CA PHE A 54 -0.32 7.14 2.00
C PHE A 54 -0.69 7.49 0.57
N SER A 55 -0.61 8.77 0.24
CA SER A 55 -0.85 9.23 -1.12
C SER A 55 0.33 8.85 -2.00
N ILE A 56 0.04 8.31 -3.19
CA ILE A 56 1.11 7.95 -4.12
C ILE A 56 1.77 9.22 -4.68
N ALA A 57 0.98 10.29 -4.85
CA ALA A 57 1.48 11.51 -5.47
C ALA A 57 2.67 12.12 -4.71
N ASP A 58 2.55 12.24 -3.40
CA ASP A 58 3.59 12.89 -2.60
C ASP A 58 4.17 12.00 -1.51
N GLY A 59 3.66 10.79 -1.35
CA GLY A 59 4.18 9.86 -0.35
C GLY A 59 3.78 10.19 1.08
N GLU A 60 2.88 11.14 1.28
CA GLU A 60 2.50 11.54 2.62
C GLU A 60 1.40 10.69 3.19
N MET A 61 1.48 10.40 4.48
CA MET A 61 0.41 9.72 5.18
C MET A 61 -0.70 10.72 5.45
N PHE A 62 -1.89 10.47 4.94
CA PHE A 62 -3.00 11.37 5.20
C PHE A 62 -4.00 10.79 6.19
N GLU A 63 -3.79 9.56 6.63
CA GLU A 63 -4.63 8.94 7.64
C GLU A 63 -3.84 7.83 8.30
N GLY A 64 -3.91 7.72 9.61
CA GLY A 64 -3.25 6.62 10.30
C GLY A 64 -2.28 7.05 11.39
N ASP A 65 -1.55 6.08 11.90
CA ASP A 65 -0.67 6.29 13.06
C ASP A 65 0.69 5.61 12.90
N ILE A 66 1.17 5.43 11.70
CA ILE A 66 2.49 4.85 11.45
C ILE A 66 3.57 5.75 12.08
N PRO A 67 4.49 5.21 12.87
CA PRO A 67 5.56 6.03 13.48
C PRO A 67 6.46 6.67 12.42
N SER A 68 7.09 7.77 12.79
CA SER A 68 7.88 8.59 11.86
C SER A 68 8.96 7.81 11.13
N LYS A 69 9.63 6.92 11.82
CA LYS A 69 10.72 6.15 11.20
C LYS A 69 10.19 5.29 10.05
N GLU A 70 9.08 4.61 10.31
CA GLU A 70 8.48 3.76 9.30
C GLU A 70 7.82 4.58 8.20
N GLN A 71 7.28 5.75 8.53
CA GLN A 71 6.76 6.63 7.50
C GLN A 71 7.84 6.98 6.49
N ARG A 72 9.06 7.27 6.96
CA ARG A 72 10.15 7.63 6.06
C ARG A 72 10.53 6.48 5.14
N LEU A 73 10.52 5.26 5.66
CA LEU A 73 10.80 4.08 4.83
C LEU A 73 9.72 3.91 3.76
N ILE A 74 8.47 4.10 4.15
CA ILE A 74 7.35 3.97 3.20
C ILE A 74 7.44 5.05 2.14
N GLN A 75 7.82 6.26 2.51
CA GLN A 75 7.99 7.35 1.55
C GLN A 75 9.09 7.04 0.55
N LYS A 76 10.19 6.44 1.00
CA LYS A 76 11.25 6.02 0.10
C LYS A 76 10.77 4.95 -0.87
N PHE A 77 9.99 4.03 -0.37
CA PHE A 77 9.39 2.99 -1.20
C PHE A 77 8.50 3.62 -2.28
N ILE A 78 7.64 4.54 -1.88
CA ILE A 78 6.74 5.21 -2.82
C ILE A 78 7.56 6.00 -3.86
N ASP A 79 8.59 6.72 -3.41
CA ASP A 79 9.43 7.49 -4.34
C ASP A 79 10.08 6.60 -5.38
N ARG A 80 10.56 5.43 -4.96
CA ARG A 80 11.20 4.50 -5.89
C ARG A 80 10.22 3.95 -6.90
N TYR A 81 9.03 3.63 -6.46
CA TYR A 81 8.08 2.87 -7.28
C TYR A 81 6.86 3.67 -7.72
N ARG A 82 6.94 4.98 -7.71
CA ARG A 82 5.76 5.79 -7.98
C ARG A 82 5.08 5.44 -9.30
N SER A 83 5.85 5.30 -10.36
CA SER A 83 5.28 4.93 -11.66
C SER A 83 4.60 3.57 -11.62
N SER A 84 5.25 2.59 -11.00
CA SER A 84 4.67 1.25 -10.90
C SER A 84 3.40 1.26 -10.07
N LEU A 85 3.39 2.05 -8.99
CA LEU A 85 2.22 2.13 -8.12
C LEU A 85 1.05 2.76 -8.86
N TYR A 86 1.30 3.83 -9.62
CA TYR A 86 0.24 4.43 -10.43
C TYR A 86 -0.26 3.46 -11.49
N HIS A 87 0.64 2.72 -12.11
CA HIS A 87 0.25 1.75 -13.12
C HIS A 87 -0.67 0.69 -12.53
N MET A 88 -0.32 0.16 -11.36
CA MET A 88 -1.16 -0.83 -10.69
C MET A 88 -2.51 -0.24 -10.28
N TRP A 89 -2.49 1.01 -9.81
CA TRP A 89 -3.72 1.69 -9.44
C TRP A 89 -4.66 1.84 -10.64
N GLU A 90 -4.11 2.24 -11.79
CA GLU A 90 -4.90 2.47 -12.97
C GLU A 90 -5.39 1.19 -13.63
N THR A 91 -4.53 0.20 -13.72
CA THR A 91 -4.87 -1.03 -14.45
C THR A 91 -5.48 -2.11 -13.57
N GLN A 92 -5.31 -2.01 -12.27
CA GLN A 92 -5.73 -3.03 -11.31
C GLN A 92 -5.02 -4.36 -11.57
N SER A 93 -3.83 -4.29 -12.15
CA SER A 93 -2.98 -5.45 -12.41
C SER A 93 -1.82 -5.40 -11.43
N PHE A 94 -1.87 -6.23 -10.41
CA PHE A 94 -0.96 -6.13 -9.27
C PHE A 94 0.19 -7.12 -9.36
N HIS A 95 1.35 -6.69 -8.85
CA HIS A 95 2.50 -7.57 -8.71
C HIS A 95 3.35 -7.04 -7.56
N THR A 96 4.24 -7.88 -7.06
CA THR A 96 5.07 -7.47 -5.92
C THR A 96 6.22 -6.60 -6.38
N LEU A 97 6.60 -5.67 -5.50
CA LEU A 97 7.69 -4.74 -5.73
C LEU A 97 8.70 -4.93 -4.61
N PRO A 98 9.86 -5.52 -4.89
CA PRO A 98 10.85 -5.74 -3.84
C PRO A 98 11.45 -4.44 -3.35
N PHE A 99 11.67 -4.34 -2.06
CA PHE A 99 12.27 -3.16 -1.48
C PHE A 99 13.10 -3.59 -0.28
N GLU A 100 14.41 -3.52 -0.44
CA GLU A 100 15.32 -3.91 0.62
C GLU A 100 15.89 -2.67 1.28
N LYS A 101 15.93 -2.75 2.60
CA LYS A 101 16.49 -1.66 3.38
C LYS A 101 17.98 -1.53 3.06
N GLU A 102 18.39 -0.31 2.81
CA GLU A 102 19.79 0.00 2.61
C GLU A 102 20.53 -0.11 3.93
N VAL A 103 21.68 -0.71 3.93
CA VAL A 103 22.49 -0.83 5.13
C VAL A 103 23.73 0.03 5.06
#